data_95836d65dd33992945223715c82648e8
#
_entry.id   95836d65dd33992945223715c82648e8
#
_cell.length_a   1.000
_cell.length_b   1.000
_cell.length_c   1.000
_cell.angle_alpha   90.00
_cell.angle_beta   90.00
_cell.angle_gamma   90.00
#
_symmetry.space_group_name_H-M   'P 1'
#
loop_
_entity.id
_entity.type
_entity.pdbx_description
1 polymer ?
#
loop_
_entity_poly.entity_id
_entity_poly.type
_entity_poly.pdbx_seq_one_letter_code
_entity_poly.pdbx_strand_id
1 'polypeptide(L)'
;DLEANPMLGHRGCRLGNTYPEITAMQTKAILGAAIQLKKEGFDPQPEIMVPLIGIVNEFDLQEQVIRSTAKELFEQEGIEIPFKVGTMIEIPRAALTADYIAKKAEYFSFGTNDLTQMTFGYSRDDIASFLPVYLEKKILNVDPFQVLDQTGVGQLVEMAVKKGRGTRPDLKCGICGEHGGEPSSVKFCHKVGLNYVSCSPFRVPIARLAAAQAAVEE
;
A
#
# COMPACT_ATOMS: atom_id res chain seq x y z
N ASP A 1 -18.04 8.61 19.19
CA ASP A 1 -17.03 8.19 20.16
C ASP A 1 -15.64 8.20 19.49
N LEU A 2 -14.64 8.72 20.22
CA LEU A 2 -13.26 8.69 19.74
C LEU A 2 -12.68 7.29 19.92
N GLU A 3 -12.13 6.71 18.85
CA GLU A 3 -11.41 5.44 18.95
C GLU A 3 -10.10 5.62 19.72
N ALA A 4 -9.76 4.66 20.59
CA ALA A 4 -8.55 4.72 21.38
C ALA A 4 -7.28 4.61 20.51
N ASN A 5 -7.37 3.86 19.40
CA ASN A 5 -6.32 3.77 18.39
C ASN A 5 -6.95 3.83 16.99
N PRO A 6 -7.04 5.03 16.36
CA PRO A 6 -7.68 5.21 15.06
C PRO A 6 -7.05 4.36 13.93
N MET A 7 -5.74 4.09 14.00
CA MET A 7 -5.06 3.29 12.97
C MET A 7 -5.54 1.83 12.94
N LEU A 8 -5.98 1.29 14.07
CA LEU A 8 -6.51 -0.09 14.19
C LEU A 8 -8.04 -0.15 14.19
N GLY A 9 -8.70 0.98 14.00
CA GLY A 9 -10.14 1.15 14.15
C GLY A 9 -10.95 0.87 12.87
N HIS A 10 -12.14 1.47 12.85
CA HIS A 10 -13.12 1.31 11.77
C HIS A 10 -12.81 2.24 10.59
N ARG A 11 -11.85 1.87 9.78
CA ARG A 11 -11.38 2.60 8.60
C ARG A 11 -10.99 1.65 7.45
N GLY A 12 -10.61 2.19 6.30
CA GLY A 12 -10.17 1.41 5.14
C GLY A 12 -11.20 0.39 4.68
N CYS A 13 -10.79 -0.83 4.39
CA CYS A 13 -11.70 -1.88 3.94
C CYS A 13 -12.77 -2.24 4.98
N ARG A 14 -12.50 -2.06 6.28
CA ARG A 14 -13.47 -2.31 7.35
C ARG A 14 -14.66 -1.38 7.22
N LEU A 15 -14.39 -0.09 7.00
CA LEU A 15 -15.41 0.93 6.75
C LEU A 15 -16.15 0.65 5.44
N GLY A 16 -15.42 0.35 4.35
CA GLY A 16 -16.01 0.05 3.06
C GLY A 16 -16.85 -1.23 3.05
N ASN A 17 -16.50 -2.24 3.85
CA ASN A 17 -17.29 -3.46 3.99
C ASN A 17 -18.56 -3.25 4.84
N THR A 18 -18.53 -2.31 5.78
CA THR A 18 -19.68 -1.96 6.61
C THR A 18 -20.62 -0.98 5.89
N TYR A 19 -20.05 -0.04 5.12
CA TYR A 19 -20.75 0.99 4.37
C TYR A 19 -20.26 1.01 2.90
N PRO A 20 -20.70 0.02 2.08
CA PRO A 20 -20.18 -0.14 0.70
C PRO A 20 -20.47 1.04 -0.21
N GLU A 21 -21.46 1.87 0.11
CA GLU A 21 -21.78 3.12 -0.60
C GLU A 21 -20.60 4.11 -0.59
N ILE A 22 -19.74 4.08 0.43
CA ILE A 22 -18.53 4.92 0.49
C ILE A 22 -17.55 4.47 -0.59
N THR A 23 -17.30 3.18 -0.72
CA THR A 23 -16.44 2.62 -1.77
C THR A 23 -17.01 2.89 -3.15
N ALA A 24 -18.32 2.74 -3.33
CA ALA A 24 -19.00 3.06 -4.59
C ALA A 24 -18.84 4.55 -4.95
N MET A 25 -19.01 5.45 -4.00
CA MET A 25 -18.82 6.89 -4.20
C MET A 25 -17.38 7.22 -4.61
N GLN A 26 -16.39 6.65 -3.91
CA GLN A 26 -14.98 6.84 -4.22
C GLN A 26 -14.62 6.29 -5.61
N THR A 27 -15.13 5.12 -5.96
CA THR A 27 -14.95 4.52 -7.28
C THR A 27 -15.51 5.41 -8.39
N LYS A 28 -16.73 5.94 -8.21
CA LYS A 28 -17.34 6.89 -9.14
C LYS A 28 -16.50 8.16 -9.31
N ALA A 29 -15.93 8.68 -8.22
CA ALA A 29 -15.06 9.87 -8.28
C ALA A 29 -13.79 9.60 -9.08
N ILE A 30 -13.10 8.48 -8.82
CA ILE A 30 -11.84 8.12 -9.50
C ILE A 30 -12.09 7.87 -10.99
N LEU A 31 -13.03 6.99 -11.31
CA LEU A 31 -13.29 6.59 -12.68
C LEU A 31 -14.01 7.69 -13.48
N GLY A 32 -14.85 8.50 -12.82
CA GLY A 32 -15.46 9.68 -13.44
C GLY A 32 -14.41 10.71 -13.89
N ALA A 33 -13.40 10.98 -13.04
CA ALA A 33 -12.27 11.83 -13.42
C ALA A 33 -11.47 11.22 -14.58
N ALA A 34 -11.24 9.90 -14.57
CA ALA A 34 -10.56 9.22 -15.68
C ALA A 34 -11.36 9.31 -16.99
N ILE A 35 -12.69 9.15 -16.95
CA ILE A 35 -13.55 9.31 -18.12
C ILE A 35 -13.49 10.73 -18.66
N GLN A 36 -13.51 11.75 -17.79
CA GLN A 36 -13.36 13.14 -18.20
C GLN A 36 -12.04 13.37 -18.92
N LEU A 37 -10.93 12.91 -18.35
CA LEU A 37 -9.61 13.02 -18.98
C LEU A 37 -9.55 12.28 -20.33
N LYS A 38 -10.19 11.12 -20.43
CA LYS A 38 -10.26 10.38 -21.69
C LYS A 38 -11.02 11.16 -22.77
N LYS A 39 -12.13 11.83 -22.41
CA LYS A 39 -12.87 12.72 -23.31
C LYS A 39 -12.04 13.92 -23.75
N GLU A 40 -11.12 14.39 -22.93
CA GLU A 40 -10.16 15.47 -23.24
C GLU A 40 -8.95 15.01 -24.06
N GLY A 41 -8.84 13.71 -24.38
CA GLY A 41 -7.78 13.15 -25.23
C GLY A 41 -6.56 12.63 -24.49
N PHE A 42 -6.62 12.55 -23.16
CA PHE A 42 -5.58 11.91 -22.35
C PHE A 42 -5.77 10.39 -22.32
N ASP A 43 -4.74 9.67 -21.85
CA ASP A 43 -4.77 8.23 -21.64
C ASP A 43 -4.61 7.88 -20.14
N PRO A 44 -5.67 8.03 -19.33
CA PRO A 44 -5.61 7.77 -17.89
C PRO A 44 -5.43 6.28 -17.60
N GLN A 45 -4.59 5.99 -16.60
CA GLN A 45 -4.27 4.62 -16.13
C GLN A 45 -4.60 4.50 -14.62
N PRO A 46 -5.87 4.50 -14.21
CA PRO A 46 -6.22 4.46 -12.80
C PRO A 46 -5.92 3.10 -12.17
N GLU A 47 -5.44 3.15 -10.94
CA GLU A 47 -5.26 1.99 -10.08
C GLU A 47 -5.98 2.24 -8.75
N ILE A 48 -6.96 1.41 -8.43
CA ILE A 48 -7.74 1.53 -7.20
C ILE A 48 -7.20 0.57 -6.17
N MET A 49 -6.82 1.10 -5.01
CA MET A 49 -6.18 0.34 -3.93
C MET A 49 -7.09 0.21 -2.72
N VAL A 50 -7.29 -1.03 -2.26
CA VAL A 50 -8.05 -1.32 -1.05
C VAL A 50 -7.09 -1.41 0.13
N PRO A 51 -7.22 -0.56 1.16
CA PRO A 51 -6.32 -0.57 2.31
C PRO A 51 -6.78 -1.52 3.42
N LEU A 52 -5.88 -1.84 4.36
CA LEU A 52 -6.13 -2.54 5.63
C LEU A 52 -6.68 -3.97 5.50
N ILE A 53 -6.40 -4.65 4.41
CA ILE A 53 -6.83 -6.03 4.23
C ILE A 53 -6.05 -6.97 5.15
N GLY A 54 -6.75 -7.79 5.92
CA GLY A 54 -6.18 -8.89 6.69
C GLY A 54 -6.47 -10.26 6.08
N ILE A 55 -7.58 -10.40 5.35
CA ILE A 55 -8.00 -11.64 4.69
C ILE A 55 -8.53 -11.36 3.29
N VAL A 56 -8.44 -12.36 2.41
CA VAL A 56 -8.87 -12.23 1.01
C VAL A 56 -10.35 -11.86 0.86
N ASN A 57 -11.22 -12.35 1.75
CA ASN A 57 -12.66 -12.06 1.67
C ASN A 57 -12.98 -10.56 1.85
N GLU A 58 -12.18 -9.83 2.63
CA GLU A 58 -12.31 -8.36 2.74
C GLU A 58 -12.04 -7.69 1.40
N PHE A 59 -11.03 -8.18 0.66
CA PHE A 59 -10.73 -7.69 -0.68
C PHE A 59 -11.83 -8.06 -1.67
N ASP A 60 -12.29 -9.31 -1.67
CA ASP A 60 -13.33 -9.79 -2.60
C ASP A 60 -14.59 -8.93 -2.53
N LEU A 61 -15.05 -8.59 -1.31
CA LEU A 61 -16.23 -7.74 -1.13
C LEU A 61 -15.99 -6.33 -1.69
N GLN A 62 -14.83 -5.73 -1.42
CA GLN A 62 -14.50 -4.42 -1.95
C GLN A 62 -14.33 -4.43 -3.47
N GLU A 63 -13.66 -5.43 -4.02
CA GLU A 63 -13.51 -5.58 -5.47
C GLU A 63 -14.85 -5.70 -6.17
N GLN A 64 -15.80 -6.46 -5.62
CA GLN A 64 -17.15 -6.58 -6.16
C GLN A 64 -17.86 -5.22 -6.25
N VAL A 65 -17.79 -4.42 -5.17
CA VAL A 65 -18.37 -3.06 -5.16
C VAL A 65 -17.70 -2.17 -6.21
N ILE A 66 -16.35 -2.19 -6.28
CA ILE A 66 -15.60 -1.40 -7.25
C ILE A 66 -15.97 -1.80 -8.68
N ARG A 67 -15.94 -3.08 -9.01
CA ARG A 67 -16.21 -3.58 -10.36
C ARG A 67 -17.66 -3.36 -10.80
N SER A 68 -18.66 -3.59 -9.92
CA SER A 68 -20.05 -3.32 -10.24
C SER A 68 -20.31 -1.83 -10.45
N THR A 69 -19.76 -0.97 -9.59
CA THR A 69 -19.87 0.49 -9.72
C THR A 69 -19.20 0.99 -11.01
N ALA A 70 -18.04 0.45 -11.35
CA ALA A 70 -17.34 0.78 -12.59
C ALA A 70 -18.18 0.41 -13.82
N LYS A 71 -18.75 -0.79 -13.82
CA LYS A 71 -19.61 -1.27 -14.91
C LYS A 71 -20.79 -0.34 -15.13
N GLU A 72 -21.55 -0.04 -14.07
CA GLU A 72 -22.68 0.90 -14.15
C GLU A 72 -22.27 2.28 -14.69
N LEU A 73 -21.15 2.82 -14.22
CA LEU A 73 -20.65 4.12 -14.67
C LEU A 73 -20.24 4.09 -16.15
N PHE A 74 -19.56 3.05 -16.60
CA PHE A 74 -19.13 2.89 -18.00
C PHE A 74 -20.31 2.73 -18.94
N GLU A 75 -21.35 1.97 -18.53
CA GLU A 75 -22.59 1.85 -19.30
C GLU A 75 -23.31 3.20 -19.43
N GLN A 76 -23.35 3.99 -18.35
CA GLN A 76 -23.98 5.34 -18.36
C GLN A 76 -23.23 6.33 -19.25
N GLU A 77 -21.91 6.29 -19.21
CA GLU A 77 -21.05 7.26 -19.93
C GLU A 77 -20.72 6.84 -21.36
N GLY A 78 -20.96 5.57 -21.72
CA GLY A 78 -20.63 4.99 -23.02
C GLY A 78 -19.12 4.90 -23.30
N ILE A 79 -18.30 4.94 -22.25
CA ILE A 79 -16.83 4.89 -22.31
C ILE A 79 -16.32 3.91 -21.25
N GLU A 80 -15.47 2.97 -21.68
CA GLU A 80 -14.77 2.07 -20.79
C GLU A 80 -13.31 2.51 -20.61
N ILE A 81 -12.85 2.53 -19.35
CA ILE A 81 -11.48 2.86 -18.97
C ILE A 81 -10.85 1.60 -18.37
N PRO A 82 -9.72 1.12 -18.91
CA PRO A 82 -8.98 0.04 -18.27
C PRO A 82 -8.43 0.53 -16.91
N PHE A 83 -8.62 -0.27 -15.87
CA PHE A 83 -8.13 0.05 -14.54
C PHE A 83 -7.77 -1.23 -13.79
N LYS A 84 -6.91 -1.09 -12.78
CA LYS A 84 -6.52 -2.20 -11.91
C LYS A 84 -7.12 -2.01 -10.51
N VAL A 85 -7.43 -3.14 -9.87
CA VAL A 85 -7.79 -3.19 -8.45
C VAL A 85 -6.71 -3.97 -7.71
N GLY A 86 -6.08 -3.32 -6.77
CA GLY A 86 -5.04 -3.91 -5.94
C GLY A 86 -5.25 -3.66 -4.47
N THR A 87 -4.30 -4.05 -3.67
CA THR A 87 -4.40 -3.88 -2.23
C THR A 87 -3.13 -3.38 -1.60
N MET A 88 -3.28 -2.72 -0.45
CA MET A 88 -2.18 -2.48 0.45
C MET A 88 -1.87 -3.74 1.24
N ILE A 89 -0.60 -4.09 1.36
CA ILE A 89 -0.09 -5.10 2.29
C ILE A 89 0.51 -4.34 3.47
N GLU A 90 -0.25 -4.22 4.52
CA GLU A 90 0.12 -3.43 5.71
C GLU A 90 -0.28 -4.11 7.01
N ILE A 91 -1.00 -5.23 6.93
CA ILE A 91 -1.32 -6.09 8.06
C ILE A 91 -0.37 -7.30 8.00
N PRO A 92 0.34 -7.66 9.08
CA PRO A 92 1.23 -8.82 9.08
C PRO A 92 0.57 -10.10 8.58
N ARG A 93 -0.69 -10.33 8.95
CA ARG A 93 -1.46 -11.47 8.46
C ARG A 93 -1.61 -11.46 6.93
N ALA A 94 -1.81 -10.30 6.32
CA ALA A 94 -1.88 -10.19 4.86
C ALA A 94 -0.55 -10.56 4.20
N ALA A 95 0.58 -10.14 4.76
CA ALA A 95 1.90 -10.55 4.28
C ALA A 95 2.11 -12.06 4.34
N LEU A 96 1.69 -12.70 5.44
CA LEU A 96 1.76 -14.15 5.64
C LEU A 96 0.89 -14.94 4.66
N THR A 97 -0.21 -14.36 4.17
CA THR A 97 -1.19 -15.00 3.28
C THR A 97 -1.27 -14.30 1.91
N ALA A 98 -0.18 -13.67 1.49
CA ALA A 98 -0.12 -12.89 0.25
C ALA A 98 -0.38 -13.70 -1.02
N ASP A 99 -0.06 -15.00 -1.01
CA ASP A 99 -0.40 -15.95 -2.07
C ASP A 99 -1.90 -16.09 -2.31
N TYR A 100 -2.70 -16.11 -1.24
CA TYR A 100 -4.17 -16.12 -1.37
C TYR A 100 -4.70 -14.80 -1.92
N ILE A 101 -4.16 -13.68 -1.45
CA ILE A 101 -4.58 -12.33 -1.87
C ILE A 101 -4.22 -12.09 -3.35
N ALA A 102 -3.04 -12.54 -3.79
CA ALA A 102 -2.56 -12.39 -5.17
C ALA A 102 -3.37 -13.16 -6.21
N LYS A 103 -4.23 -14.09 -5.80
CA LYS A 103 -5.21 -14.74 -6.72
C LYS A 103 -6.22 -13.73 -7.26
N LYS A 104 -6.47 -12.66 -6.52
CA LYS A 104 -7.47 -11.63 -6.80
C LYS A 104 -6.84 -10.28 -7.10
N ALA A 105 -6.02 -9.75 -6.19
CA ALA A 105 -5.41 -8.45 -6.33
C ALA A 105 -4.44 -8.40 -7.53
N GLU A 106 -4.53 -7.33 -8.32
CA GLU A 106 -3.74 -7.14 -9.53
C GLU A 106 -2.40 -6.45 -9.24
N TYR A 107 -2.24 -5.87 -8.06
CA TYR A 107 -0.98 -5.30 -7.56
C TYR A 107 -0.98 -5.21 -6.04
N PHE A 108 0.23 -5.10 -5.47
CA PHE A 108 0.45 -4.84 -4.05
C PHE A 108 1.15 -3.51 -3.83
N SER A 109 0.76 -2.79 -2.78
CA SER A 109 1.50 -1.66 -2.23
C SER A 109 1.76 -1.91 -0.75
N PHE A 110 3.02 -1.87 -0.33
CA PHE A 110 3.36 -2.07 1.08
C PHE A 110 3.12 -0.78 1.87
N GLY A 111 2.16 -0.80 2.79
CA GLY A 111 1.88 0.28 3.75
C GLY A 111 2.77 0.12 4.98
N THR A 112 4.02 0.56 4.86
CA THR A 112 5.04 0.25 5.87
C THR A 112 4.85 0.96 7.19
N ASN A 113 4.07 2.03 7.27
CA ASN A 113 3.73 2.65 8.54
C ASN A 113 2.89 1.71 9.42
N ASP A 114 1.78 1.20 8.88
CA ASP A 114 0.91 0.25 9.59
C ASP A 114 1.61 -1.09 9.81
N LEU A 115 2.37 -1.57 8.82
CA LEU A 115 3.13 -2.81 8.94
C LEU A 115 4.18 -2.74 10.06
N THR A 116 4.90 -1.61 10.17
CA THR A 116 5.86 -1.34 11.24
C THR A 116 5.15 -1.29 12.60
N GLN A 117 4.06 -0.54 12.69
CA GLN A 117 3.27 -0.42 13.92
C GLN A 117 2.86 -1.79 14.46
N MET A 118 2.33 -2.66 13.62
CA MET A 118 1.83 -3.95 14.04
C MET A 118 2.93 -4.99 14.28
N THR A 119 4.05 -4.88 13.56
CA THR A 119 5.19 -5.80 13.73
C THR A 119 5.94 -5.53 15.03
N PHE A 120 6.16 -4.25 15.37
CA PHE A 120 6.77 -3.85 16.64
C PHE A 120 5.80 -3.86 17.81
N GLY A 121 4.47 -3.75 17.56
CA GLY A 121 3.50 -3.47 18.60
C GLY A 121 3.61 -2.05 19.15
N TYR A 122 4.13 -1.10 18.36
CA TYR A 122 4.26 0.30 18.72
C TYR A 122 3.12 1.12 18.11
N SER A 123 2.48 1.96 18.93
CA SER A 123 1.58 2.96 18.39
C SER A 123 2.39 4.11 17.81
N ARG A 124 2.15 4.46 16.54
CA ARG A 124 2.78 5.60 15.89
C ARG A 124 2.50 6.91 16.61
N ASP A 125 1.33 7.02 17.22
CA ASP A 125 0.90 8.22 17.93
C ASP A 125 1.53 8.32 19.33
N ASP A 126 1.89 7.19 19.96
CA ASP A 126 2.37 7.14 21.35
C ASP A 126 3.88 6.88 21.47
N ILE A 127 4.54 6.50 20.37
CA ILE A 127 5.97 6.12 20.39
C ILE A 127 6.88 7.23 20.92
N ALA A 128 6.48 8.50 20.78
CA ALA A 128 7.23 9.64 21.25
C ALA A 128 7.45 9.62 22.78
N SER A 129 6.64 8.88 23.53
CA SER A 129 6.77 8.74 24.98
C SER A 129 8.00 7.95 25.42
N PHE A 130 8.52 7.04 24.60
CA PHE A 130 9.66 6.17 24.93
C PHE A 130 10.78 6.15 23.89
N LEU A 131 10.51 6.49 22.63
CA LEU A 131 11.48 6.45 21.53
C LEU A 131 12.78 7.21 21.82
N PRO A 132 12.76 8.45 22.38
CA PRO A 132 13.99 9.18 22.69
C PRO A 132 14.92 8.40 23.62
N VAL A 133 14.36 7.76 24.64
CA VAL A 133 15.11 6.94 25.60
C VAL A 133 15.67 5.68 24.94
N TYR A 134 14.92 5.07 24.02
CA TYR A 134 15.36 3.88 23.28
C TYR A 134 16.52 4.20 22.35
N LEU A 135 16.51 5.35 21.70
CA LEU A 135 17.63 5.83 20.87
C LEU A 135 18.85 6.19 21.70
N GLU A 136 18.68 6.91 22.83
CA GLU A 136 19.76 7.26 23.75
C GLU A 136 20.46 6.00 24.30
N LYS A 137 19.68 5.02 24.71
CA LYS A 137 20.18 3.73 25.24
C LYS A 137 20.64 2.75 24.16
N LYS A 138 20.52 3.12 22.88
CA LYS A 138 20.85 2.26 21.74
C LYS A 138 20.07 0.93 21.71
N ILE A 139 18.87 0.90 22.26
CA ILE A 139 17.92 -0.21 22.11
C ILE A 139 17.42 -0.24 20.67
N LEU A 140 17.13 0.93 20.10
CA LEU A 140 16.95 1.15 18.68
C LEU A 140 18.07 2.07 18.17
N ASN A 141 18.61 1.78 17.00
CA ASN A 141 19.61 2.63 16.36
C ASN A 141 18.99 3.81 15.62
N VAL A 142 17.77 3.64 15.13
CA VAL A 142 17.00 4.61 14.34
C VAL A 142 15.52 4.48 14.65
N ASP A 143 14.76 5.51 14.34
CA ASP A 143 13.30 5.47 14.39
C ASP A 143 12.75 4.53 13.30
N PRO A 144 12.07 3.43 13.67
CA PRO A 144 11.58 2.45 12.72
C PRO A 144 10.44 2.97 11.83
N PHE A 145 9.83 4.11 12.16
CA PHE A 145 8.85 4.78 11.31
C PHE A 145 9.49 5.70 10.26
N GLN A 146 10.76 6.05 10.42
CA GLN A 146 11.51 6.84 9.43
C GLN A 146 12.38 5.98 8.53
N VAL A 147 13.07 4.99 9.11
CA VAL A 147 13.95 4.05 8.41
C VAL A 147 13.38 2.64 8.52
N LEU A 148 13.17 1.99 7.40
CA LEU A 148 12.57 0.65 7.38
C LEU A 148 13.40 -0.34 8.18
N ASP A 149 12.78 -1.01 9.13
CA ASP A 149 13.35 -2.17 9.81
C ASP A 149 13.45 -3.35 8.82
N GLN A 150 14.63 -3.51 8.24
CA GLN A 150 14.87 -4.58 7.27
C GLN A 150 14.91 -5.98 7.91
N THR A 151 15.21 -6.05 9.21
CA THR A 151 15.36 -7.31 9.94
C THR A 151 14.02 -7.96 10.27
N GLY A 152 13.02 -7.20 10.67
CA GLY A 152 11.68 -7.68 11.01
C GLY A 152 10.67 -7.38 9.91
N VAL A 153 10.32 -6.10 9.74
CA VAL A 153 9.33 -5.65 8.75
C VAL A 153 9.76 -6.02 7.33
N GLY A 154 11.05 -5.90 7.02
CA GLY A 154 11.61 -6.27 5.72
C GLY A 154 11.40 -7.73 5.37
N GLN A 155 11.45 -8.65 6.33
CA GLN A 155 11.15 -10.07 6.08
C GLN A 155 9.69 -10.28 5.65
N LEU A 156 8.75 -9.53 6.25
CA LEU A 156 7.33 -9.60 5.84
C LEU A 156 7.13 -9.07 4.41
N VAL A 157 7.83 -7.99 4.05
CA VAL A 157 7.80 -7.44 2.69
C VAL A 157 8.35 -8.47 1.69
N GLU A 158 9.54 -9.01 1.93
CA GLU A 158 10.17 -10.01 1.06
C GLU A 158 9.31 -11.27 0.91
N MET A 159 8.78 -11.77 2.02
CA MET A 159 7.87 -12.93 2.03
C MET A 159 6.62 -12.66 1.19
N ALA A 160 6.00 -11.51 1.34
CA ALA A 160 4.79 -11.17 0.61
C ALA A 160 5.05 -11.01 -0.90
N VAL A 161 6.17 -10.40 -1.30
CA VAL A 161 6.59 -10.32 -2.70
C VAL A 161 6.78 -11.73 -3.28
N LYS A 162 7.52 -12.58 -2.58
CA LYS A 162 7.79 -13.97 -3.00
C LYS A 162 6.53 -14.79 -3.16
N LYS A 163 5.64 -14.75 -2.16
CA LYS A 163 4.35 -15.47 -2.18
C LYS A 163 3.41 -14.90 -3.26
N GLY A 164 3.32 -13.58 -3.35
CA GLY A 164 2.48 -12.91 -4.35
C GLY A 164 2.89 -13.26 -5.77
N ARG A 165 4.17 -13.15 -6.09
CA ARG A 165 4.72 -13.51 -7.42
C ARG A 165 4.75 -15.01 -7.68
N GLY A 166 4.79 -15.85 -6.66
CA GLY A 166 4.60 -17.29 -6.81
C GLY A 166 3.20 -17.64 -7.33
N THR A 167 2.20 -16.80 -7.05
CA THR A 167 0.81 -16.96 -7.52
C THR A 167 0.55 -16.18 -8.82
N ARG A 168 1.06 -14.94 -8.90
CA ARG A 168 0.95 -14.03 -10.05
C ARG A 168 2.34 -13.53 -10.42
N PRO A 169 3.03 -14.16 -11.38
CA PRO A 169 4.44 -13.84 -11.70
C PRO A 169 4.69 -12.38 -12.10
N ASP A 170 3.73 -11.73 -12.73
CA ASP A 170 3.75 -10.33 -13.17
C ASP A 170 3.20 -9.33 -12.14
N LEU A 171 2.99 -9.78 -10.90
CA LEU A 171 2.43 -8.94 -9.85
C LEU A 171 3.29 -7.69 -9.63
N LYS A 172 2.70 -6.52 -9.91
CA LYS A 172 3.29 -5.23 -9.61
C LYS A 172 3.32 -5.02 -8.09
N CYS A 173 4.49 -4.75 -7.55
CA CYS A 173 4.68 -4.48 -6.12
C CYS A 173 5.36 -3.12 -5.93
N GLY A 174 4.89 -2.34 -4.98
CA GLY A 174 5.49 -1.07 -4.62
C GLY A 174 5.38 -0.79 -3.12
N ILE A 175 5.92 0.33 -2.70
CA ILE A 175 5.89 0.77 -1.30
C ILE A 175 5.35 2.19 -1.22
N CYS A 176 4.63 2.48 -0.15
CA CYS A 176 4.22 3.81 0.24
C CYS A 176 4.48 4.05 1.73
N GLY A 177 4.36 5.29 2.16
CA GLY A 177 4.67 5.74 3.49
C GLY A 177 6.02 6.47 3.57
N GLU A 178 6.47 6.77 4.78
CA GLU A 178 7.67 7.56 5.01
C GLU A 178 8.95 6.89 4.45
N HIS A 179 8.99 5.57 4.47
CA HIS A 179 10.12 4.77 4.00
C HIS A 179 10.39 4.90 2.50
N GLY A 180 9.36 5.22 1.70
CA GLY A 180 9.51 5.38 0.25
C GLY A 180 10.42 6.53 -0.20
N GLY A 181 10.73 7.47 0.70
CA GLY A 181 11.66 8.59 0.47
C GLY A 181 12.98 8.48 1.23
N GLU A 182 13.22 7.39 1.97
CA GLU A 182 14.43 7.18 2.77
C GLU A 182 15.42 6.29 2.00
N PRO A 183 16.71 6.73 1.83
CA PRO A 183 17.66 6.08 0.92
C PRO A 183 17.92 4.60 1.16
N SER A 184 18.14 4.17 2.40
CA SER A 184 18.42 2.76 2.70
C SER A 184 17.19 1.87 2.49
N SER A 185 16.01 2.41 2.77
CA SER A 185 14.73 1.76 2.51
C SER A 185 14.46 1.61 1.01
N VAL A 186 14.79 2.63 0.20
CA VAL A 186 14.70 2.56 -1.26
C VAL A 186 15.64 1.49 -1.83
N LYS A 187 16.89 1.42 -1.34
CA LYS A 187 17.83 0.36 -1.75
C LYS A 187 17.32 -1.03 -1.37
N PHE A 188 16.73 -1.18 -0.19
CA PHE A 188 16.07 -2.44 0.20
C PHE A 188 14.93 -2.78 -0.76
N CYS A 189 14.09 -1.83 -1.14
CA CYS A 189 13.00 -2.04 -2.11
C CYS A 189 13.54 -2.56 -3.45
N HIS A 190 14.64 -1.99 -3.93
CA HIS A 190 15.32 -2.47 -5.12
C HIS A 190 15.78 -3.93 -4.97
N LYS A 191 16.48 -4.23 -3.88
CA LYS A 191 16.98 -5.59 -3.59
C LYS A 191 15.89 -6.65 -3.54
N VAL A 192 14.71 -6.35 -3.02
CA VAL A 192 13.57 -7.28 -2.98
C VAL A 192 12.74 -7.26 -4.27
N GLY A 193 13.13 -6.44 -5.24
CA GLY A 193 12.55 -6.39 -6.57
C GLY A 193 11.22 -5.65 -6.66
N LEU A 194 10.99 -4.61 -5.85
CA LEU A 194 9.81 -3.76 -6.00
C LEU A 194 9.86 -2.95 -7.31
N ASN A 195 8.71 -2.70 -7.89
CA ASN A 195 8.58 -1.99 -9.16
C ASN A 195 8.59 -0.47 -9.00
N TYR A 196 8.15 0.03 -7.84
CA TYR A 196 8.08 1.46 -7.58
C TYR A 196 8.16 1.79 -6.09
N VAL A 197 8.56 3.03 -5.80
CA VAL A 197 8.40 3.66 -4.49
C VAL A 197 7.53 4.90 -4.64
N SER A 198 6.69 5.16 -3.64
CA SER A 198 5.88 6.38 -3.52
C SER A 198 6.41 7.19 -2.35
N CYS A 199 6.64 8.48 -2.55
CA CYS A 199 7.13 9.39 -1.53
C CYS A 199 6.54 10.80 -1.71
N SER A 200 6.73 11.66 -0.71
CA SER A 200 6.34 13.06 -0.84
C SER A 200 7.11 13.75 -1.97
N PRO A 201 6.54 14.78 -2.64
CA PRO A 201 7.19 15.47 -3.76
C PRO A 201 8.62 15.97 -3.44
N PHE A 202 8.84 16.45 -2.23
CA PHE A 202 10.15 16.95 -1.79
C PHE A 202 11.22 15.87 -1.66
N ARG A 203 10.82 14.60 -1.52
CA ARG A 203 11.74 13.45 -1.41
C ARG A 203 12.01 12.77 -2.75
N VAL A 204 11.32 13.12 -3.81
CA VAL A 204 11.51 12.51 -5.14
C VAL A 204 12.97 12.57 -5.63
N PRO A 205 13.70 13.70 -5.52
CA PRO A 205 15.11 13.71 -5.94
C PRO A 205 15.99 12.74 -5.15
N ILE A 206 15.78 12.64 -3.84
CA ILE A 206 16.50 11.71 -2.96
C ILE A 206 16.18 10.26 -3.30
N ALA A 207 14.90 9.94 -3.48
CA ALA A 207 14.46 8.59 -3.84
C ALA A 207 15.03 8.15 -5.20
N ARG A 208 15.04 9.04 -6.20
CA ARG A 208 15.63 8.76 -7.52
C ARG A 208 17.13 8.52 -7.43
N LEU A 209 17.85 9.33 -6.63
CA LEU A 209 19.29 9.13 -6.42
C LEU A 209 19.57 7.78 -5.75
N ALA A 210 18.82 7.45 -4.69
CA ALA A 210 18.97 6.18 -3.99
C ALA A 210 18.67 4.97 -4.89
N ALA A 211 17.64 5.06 -5.74
CA ALA A 211 17.32 4.03 -6.71
C ALA A 211 18.43 3.87 -7.77
N ALA A 212 18.99 4.98 -8.26
CA ALA A 212 20.11 4.94 -9.20
C ALA A 212 21.39 4.33 -8.56
N GLN A 213 21.67 4.68 -7.30
CA GLN A 213 22.78 4.07 -6.56
C GLN A 213 22.57 2.56 -6.40
N ALA A 214 21.38 2.12 -6.02
CA ALA A 214 21.08 0.71 -5.89
C ALA A 214 21.32 -0.06 -7.20
N ALA A 215 20.93 0.52 -8.34
CA ALA A 215 21.11 -0.09 -9.66
C ALA A 215 22.57 -0.18 -10.15
N VAL A 216 23.49 0.59 -9.59
CA VAL A 216 24.94 0.52 -9.94
C VAL A 216 25.77 -0.21 -8.89
N GLU A 217 25.21 -0.53 -7.74
CA GLU A 217 25.85 -1.32 -6.69
C GLU A 217 25.68 -2.84 -6.89
N GLU A 218 24.83 -3.28 -7.83
CA GLU A 218 24.68 -4.66 -8.28
C GLU A 218 25.82 -5.09 -9.23
#